data_e94430f996ca44d7739ecc9c6e3d123d
#
_entry.id   e94430f996ca44d7739ecc9c6e3d123d
#
_cell.length_a   1.000
_cell.length_b   1.000
_cell.length_c   1.000
_cell.angle_alpha   90.00
_cell.angle_beta   90.00
_cell.angle_gamma   90.00
#
_symmetry.space_group_name_H-M   'P 1'
#
loop_
_entity.id
_entity.type
_entity.pdbx_description
1 polymer ?
#
loop_
_entity_poly.entity_id
_entity_poly.type
_entity_poly.pdbx_seq_one_letter_code
_entity_poly.pdbx_strand_id
1 'polypeptide(L)'
;MNVDPTVMQSAADEASELLKSLANRHRLLILCRLIEGEHSVGQLATALALRDSTVSQHLALLRKDGMVAARRDGQTMWYGIVSQPARRIVETLYDLFCAPASVCGPTEDADRPAKAPLSEAAK
;
A
#
# COMPACT_ATOMS: atom_id res chain seq x y z
N MET A 1 19.94 18.50 -2.46
CA MET A 1 20.12 17.11 -2.79
C MET A 1 20.91 16.98 -4.07
N ASN A 2 21.87 16.07 -4.07
CA ASN A 2 22.70 15.93 -5.22
C ASN A 2 22.26 14.72 -5.99
N VAL A 3 21.67 14.90 -7.15
CA VAL A 3 21.17 13.79 -7.93
C VAL A 3 22.10 13.58 -9.12
N ASP A 4 22.69 12.40 -9.18
CA ASP A 4 23.57 12.06 -10.28
C ASP A 4 22.71 11.53 -11.43
N PRO A 5 22.70 12.19 -12.55
CA PRO A 5 21.83 11.78 -13.67
C PRO A 5 22.11 10.35 -14.16
N THR A 6 23.38 9.95 -14.14
CA THR A 6 23.73 8.62 -14.61
C THR A 6 23.14 7.55 -13.70
N VAL A 7 23.25 7.75 -12.40
CA VAL A 7 22.70 6.81 -11.44
C VAL A 7 21.19 6.77 -11.57
N MET A 8 20.55 7.92 -11.71
CA MET A 8 19.11 7.97 -11.83
C MET A 8 18.64 7.29 -13.10
N GLN A 9 19.37 7.47 -14.20
CA GLN A 9 18.98 6.80 -15.43
C GLN A 9 19.04 5.29 -15.28
N SER A 10 20.06 4.78 -14.62
CA SER A 10 20.18 3.34 -14.47
C SER A 10 19.11 2.77 -13.54
N ALA A 11 18.58 3.57 -12.64
CA ALA A 11 17.56 3.12 -11.71
C ALA A 11 16.14 3.43 -12.19
N ALA A 12 16.00 4.20 -13.26
CA ALA A 12 14.68 4.67 -13.68
C ALA A 12 13.73 3.54 -14.05
N ASP A 13 14.26 2.49 -14.68
CA ASP A 13 13.39 1.39 -15.07
C ASP A 13 12.84 0.67 -13.84
N GLU A 14 13.69 0.43 -12.84
CA GLU A 14 13.23 -0.20 -11.63
C GLU A 14 12.23 0.67 -10.90
N ALA A 15 12.53 1.96 -10.82
CA ALA A 15 11.64 2.89 -10.13
C ALA A 15 10.29 2.97 -10.84
N SER A 16 10.31 2.98 -12.18
CA SER A 16 9.08 3.05 -12.95
C SER A 16 8.24 1.80 -12.75
N GLU A 17 8.86 0.64 -12.71
CA GLU A 17 8.11 -0.59 -12.49
C GLU A 17 7.50 -0.61 -11.09
N LEU A 18 8.23 -0.13 -10.10
CA LEU A 18 7.70 -0.05 -8.76
C LEU A 18 6.47 0.86 -8.73
N LEU A 19 6.57 2.02 -9.35
CA LEU A 19 5.45 2.96 -9.36
C LEU A 19 4.25 2.40 -10.10
N LYS A 20 4.49 1.63 -11.17
CA LYS A 20 3.39 0.99 -11.87
C LYS A 20 2.67 -0.01 -10.98
N SER A 21 3.42 -0.76 -10.20
CA SER A 21 2.81 -1.72 -9.30
C SER A 21 1.96 -1.04 -8.24
N LEU A 22 2.32 0.17 -7.86
CA LEU A 22 1.58 0.90 -6.85
C LEU A 22 0.43 1.72 -7.41
N ALA A 23 0.42 1.98 -8.71
CA ALA A 23 -0.54 2.91 -9.28
C ALA A 23 -1.88 2.25 -9.56
N ASN A 24 -2.52 1.80 -8.51
CA ASN A 24 -3.81 1.16 -8.60
C ASN A 24 -4.48 1.32 -7.23
N ARG A 25 -5.72 1.79 -7.24
CA ARG A 25 -6.42 2.09 -6.00
C ARG A 25 -6.50 0.88 -5.06
N HIS A 26 -6.87 -0.26 -5.59
CA HIS A 26 -7.02 -1.44 -4.73
C HIS A 26 -5.67 -1.92 -4.19
N ARG A 27 -4.64 -1.85 -5.01
CA ARG A 27 -3.32 -2.28 -4.54
C ARG A 27 -2.79 -1.35 -3.46
N LEU A 28 -3.00 -0.04 -3.61
CA LEU A 28 -2.59 0.89 -2.56
C LEU A 28 -3.32 0.62 -1.26
N LEU A 29 -4.62 0.34 -1.33
CA LEU A 29 -5.38 0.05 -0.13
C LEU A 29 -4.90 -1.23 0.54
N ILE A 30 -4.60 -2.25 -0.25
CA ILE A 30 -4.09 -3.50 0.30
C ILE A 30 -2.75 -3.26 0.99
N LEU A 31 -1.84 -2.55 0.33
CA LEU A 31 -0.53 -2.31 0.91
C LEU A 31 -0.61 -1.46 2.16
N CYS A 32 -1.52 -0.50 2.20
CA CYS A 32 -1.70 0.31 3.40
C CYS A 32 -2.11 -0.57 4.59
N ARG A 33 -2.98 -1.55 4.36
CA ARG A 33 -3.37 -2.44 5.45
C ARG A 33 -2.20 -3.32 5.86
N LEU A 34 -1.40 -3.75 4.89
CA LEU A 34 -0.28 -4.63 5.20
C LEU A 34 0.86 -3.93 5.93
N ILE A 35 0.89 -2.60 5.92
CA ILE A 35 1.87 -1.88 6.70
C ILE A 35 1.68 -2.18 8.18
N GLU A 36 0.45 -2.40 8.60
CA GLU A 36 0.17 -2.68 10.00
C GLU A 36 0.57 -4.09 10.42
N GLY A 37 0.78 -4.97 9.48
CA GLY A 37 1.16 -6.34 9.76
C GLY A 37 0.54 -7.28 8.76
N GLU A 38 0.77 -8.56 8.95
CA GLU A 38 0.27 -9.55 8.02
C GLU A 38 -1.25 -9.66 8.07
N HIS A 39 -1.84 -9.94 6.92
CA HIS A 39 -3.28 -10.13 6.81
C HIS A 39 -3.56 -11.28 5.86
N SER A 40 -4.70 -11.95 6.06
CA SER A 40 -5.16 -12.96 5.12
C SER A 40 -6.03 -12.30 4.07
N VAL A 41 -6.33 -13.03 3.00
CA VAL A 41 -7.23 -12.54 1.97
C VAL A 41 -8.57 -12.14 2.58
N GLY A 42 -9.10 -12.99 3.44
CA GLY A 42 -10.40 -12.71 4.06
C GLY A 42 -10.39 -11.45 4.89
N GLN A 43 -9.31 -11.24 5.64
CA GLN A 43 -9.21 -10.03 6.45
C GLN A 43 -9.15 -8.78 5.59
N LEU A 44 -8.36 -8.84 4.51
CA LEU A 44 -8.25 -7.71 3.60
C LEU A 44 -9.58 -7.44 2.89
N ALA A 45 -10.24 -8.50 2.44
CA ALA A 45 -11.50 -8.34 1.74
C ALA A 45 -12.55 -7.68 2.65
N THR A 46 -12.61 -8.12 3.89
CA THR A 46 -13.55 -7.55 4.85
C THR A 46 -13.19 -6.09 5.15
N ALA A 47 -11.92 -5.84 5.42
CA ALA A 47 -11.50 -4.49 5.79
C ALA A 47 -11.70 -3.48 4.66
N LEU A 48 -11.54 -3.93 3.43
CA LEU A 48 -11.60 -3.02 2.29
C LEU A 48 -12.92 -3.09 1.54
N ALA A 49 -13.83 -3.94 1.99
CA ALA A 49 -15.13 -4.14 1.34
C ALA A 49 -14.95 -4.55 -0.11
N LEU A 50 -14.04 -5.49 -0.33
CA LEU A 50 -13.79 -6.03 -1.66
C LEU A 50 -14.09 -7.51 -1.67
N ARG A 51 -14.24 -8.07 -2.86
CA ARG A 51 -14.43 -9.50 -2.98
C ARG A 51 -13.12 -10.21 -2.75
N ASP A 52 -13.18 -11.41 -2.21
CA ASP A 52 -11.98 -12.22 -2.01
C ASP A 52 -11.23 -12.41 -3.33
N SER A 53 -11.95 -12.62 -4.43
CA SER A 53 -11.30 -12.84 -5.72
C SER A 53 -10.54 -11.60 -6.18
N THR A 54 -11.09 -10.42 -5.92
CA THR A 54 -10.41 -9.18 -6.28
C THR A 54 -9.12 -9.03 -5.48
N VAL A 55 -9.20 -9.26 -4.17
CA VAL A 55 -8.03 -9.17 -3.32
C VAL A 55 -6.98 -10.19 -3.75
N SER A 56 -7.41 -11.43 -4.01
CA SER A 56 -6.49 -12.49 -4.42
C SER A 56 -5.79 -12.14 -5.72
N GLN A 57 -6.50 -11.55 -6.68
CA GLN A 57 -5.88 -11.18 -7.94
C GLN A 57 -4.82 -10.11 -7.75
N HIS A 58 -5.11 -9.10 -6.95
CA HIS A 58 -4.14 -8.05 -6.72
C HIS A 58 -2.94 -8.54 -5.90
N LEU A 59 -3.18 -9.42 -4.94
CA LEU A 59 -2.08 -9.99 -4.17
C LEU A 59 -1.19 -10.85 -5.05
N ALA A 60 -1.77 -11.57 -6.01
CA ALA A 60 -0.96 -12.37 -6.92
C ALA A 60 -0.04 -11.48 -7.75
N LEU A 61 -0.55 -10.35 -8.23
CA LEU A 61 0.26 -9.42 -9.00
C LEU A 61 1.33 -8.76 -8.11
N LEU A 62 0.95 -8.37 -6.91
CA LEU A 62 1.92 -7.77 -5.99
C LEU A 62 3.02 -8.76 -5.61
N ARG A 63 2.64 -10.03 -5.46
CA ARG A 63 3.62 -11.05 -5.14
C ARG A 63 4.55 -11.29 -6.32
N LYS A 64 4.01 -11.32 -7.53
CA LYS A 64 4.82 -11.48 -8.71
C LYS A 64 5.81 -10.34 -8.86
N ASP A 65 5.40 -9.14 -8.50
CA ASP A 65 6.25 -7.97 -8.60
C ASP A 65 7.20 -7.81 -7.42
N GLY A 66 7.18 -8.75 -6.49
CA GLY A 66 8.11 -8.71 -5.36
C GLY A 66 7.75 -7.74 -4.25
N MET A 67 6.52 -7.24 -4.25
CA MET A 67 6.10 -6.29 -3.22
C MET A 67 5.70 -6.99 -1.94
N VAL A 68 5.05 -8.16 -2.06
CA VAL A 68 4.57 -8.90 -0.89
C VAL A 68 5.00 -10.35 -0.99
N ALA A 69 4.98 -11.03 0.13
CA ALA A 69 5.20 -12.46 0.20
C ALA A 69 4.09 -13.09 1.00
N ALA A 70 3.91 -14.38 0.80
CA ALA A 70 2.88 -15.12 1.49
C ALA A 70 3.52 -16.23 2.30
N ARG A 71 2.95 -16.50 3.47
CA ARG A 71 3.36 -17.68 4.25
C ARG A 71 2.10 -18.43 4.63
N ARG A 72 2.22 -19.72 4.71
CA ARG A 72 1.08 -20.55 5.07
C ARG A 72 1.13 -20.87 6.55
N ASP A 73 0.00 -20.79 7.21
CA ASP A 73 -0.12 -21.20 8.58
C ASP A 73 -1.43 -21.98 8.66
N GLY A 74 -1.34 -23.30 8.67
CA GLY A 74 -2.52 -24.13 8.62
C GLY A 74 -3.16 -24.01 7.25
N GLN A 75 -4.40 -23.62 7.20
CA GLN A 75 -5.08 -23.46 5.93
C GLN A 75 -5.16 -22.02 5.51
N THR A 76 -4.52 -21.13 6.23
CA THR A 76 -4.59 -19.71 5.94
C THR A 76 -3.28 -19.24 5.35
N MET A 77 -3.38 -18.41 4.31
CA MET A 77 -2.22 -17.76 3.74
C MET A 77 -2.16 -16.35 4.29
N TRP A 78 -1.02 -15.99 4.84
CA TRP A 78 -0.79 -14.66 5.40
C TRP A 78 0.14 -13.89 4.49
N TYR A 79 -0.24 -12.66 4.18
CA TYR A 79 0.52 -11.82 3.25
C TYR A 79 1.14 -10.65 4.01
N GLY A 80 2.35 -10.28 3.63
CA GLY A 80 3.02 -9.15 4.24
C GLY A 80 3.90 -8.46 3.23
N ILE A 81 4.24 -7.21 3.47
CA ILE A 81 5.10 -6.45 2.58
C ILE A 81 6.53 -6.86 2.79
N VAL A 82 7.23 -7.17 1.70
CA VAL A 82 8.65 -7.50 1.80
C VAL A 82 9.52 -6.52 1.04
N SER A 83 8.94 -5.63 0.24
CA SER A 83 9.72 -4.63 -0.48
C SER A 83 9.86 -3.39 0.38
N GLN A 84 11.09 -3.09 0.79
CA GLN A 84 11.35 -1.90 1.58
C GLN A 84 11.02 -0.62 0.82
N PRO A 85 11.41 -0.50 -0.47
CA PRO A 85 11.02 0.70 -1.21
C PRO A 85 9.50 0.87 -1.30
N ALA A 86 8.77 -0.22 -1.53
CA ALA A 86 7.31 -0.13 -1.60
C ALA A 86 6.75 0.32 -0.26
N ARG A 87 7.25 -0.24 0.84
CA ARG A 87 6.78 0.13 2.16
C ARG A 87 7.01 1.62 2.42
N ARG A 88 8.19 2.10 2.09
CA ARG A 88 8.51 3.51 2.36
C ARG A 88 7.66 4.45 1.54
N ILE A 89 7.38 4.10 0.28
CA ILE A 89 6.55 4.93 -0.56
C ILE A 89 5.11 4.95 -0.03
N VAL A 90 4.59 3.79 0.32
CA VAL A 90 3.21 3.71 0.81
C VAL A 90 3.08 4.46 2.15
N GLU A 91 4.08 4.33 3.02
CA GLU A 91 4.06 5.07 4.28
C GLU A 91 4.07 6.57 4.03
N THR A 92 4.87 7.01 3.07
CA THR A 92 4.93 8.43 2.72
C THR A 92 3.58 8.90 2.18
N LEU A 93 2.96 8.11 1.33
CA LEU A 93 1.65 8.46 0.79
C LEU A 93 0.61 8.54 1.92
N TYR A 94 0.69 7.61 2.86
CA TYR A 94 -0.22 7.66 3.99
C TYR A 94 -0.03 8.94 4.78
N ASP A 95 1.21 9.31 5.04
CA ASP A 95 1.49 10.52 5.77
C ASP A 95 1.00 11.76 5.04
N LEU A 96 1.12 11.76 3.71
CA LEU A 96 0.71 12.93 2.94
C LEU A 96 -0.79 13.05 2.79
N PHE A 97 -1.50 11.96 2.71
CA PHE A 97 -2.92 12.00 2.39
C PHE A 97 -3.85 11.55 3.51
N CYS A 98 -3.35 10.80 4.47
CA CYS A 98 -4.18 10.22 5.51
C CYS A 98 -3.76 10.59 6.91
N ALA A 99 -2.63 11.26 7.09
CA ALA A 99 -2.14 11.55 8.42
C ALA A 99 -3.13 12.41 9.18
N PRO A 100 -3.18 12.28 10.49
CA PRO A 100 -4.07 13.10 11.29
C PRO A 100 -3.77 14.58 11.10
N ALA A 101 -4.77 15.37 11.12
CA ALA A 101 -4.59 16.78 10.95
C ALA A 101 -3.60 17.37 11.93
N SER A 102 -3.53 16.80 13.10
CA SER A 102 -2.61 17.34 14.08
C SER A 102 -1.18 17.28 13.59
N VAL A 103 -0.91 16.40 12.66
CA VAL A 103 0.43 16.30 12.20
C VAL A 103 0.71 17.35 11.17
N CYS A 104 -0.22 17.65 10.36
CA CYS A 104 0.04 18.60 9.37
C CYS A 104 -0.66 19.79 9.61
N GLY A 105 -0.83 20.41 9.71
CA GLY A 105 -1.39 21.54 9.74
C GLY A 105 -2.65 21.55 9.46
N PRO A 106 -3.22 22.21 9.72
CA PRO A 106 -4.49 22.26 9.67
C PRO A 106 -5.17 22.18 8.60
N THR A 107 -5.76 22.39 8.53
CA THR A 107 -6.29 22.67 7.62
C THR A 107 -6.88 22.09 6.66
N GLU A 108 -6.47 22.19 5.76
CA GLU A 108 -6.99 21.79 4.70
C GLU A 108 -7.43 20.50 4.82
N ASP A 109 -6.87 19.76 5.46
CA ASP A 109 -7.25 18.54 5.57
C ASP A 109 -8.55 18.41 5.98
N ALA A 110 -8.98 19.19 6.65
CA ALA A 110 -10.20 19.06 7.14
C ALA A 110 -11.18 18.84 6.11
N ASP A 111 -10.99 19.22 5.04
CA ASP A 111 -11.97 19.11 4.11
C ASP A 111 -11.89 17.87 3.45
N ARG A 112 -11.07 17.13 3.66
CA ARG A 112 -10.99 16.04 3.02
C ARG A 112 -11.80 15.13 3.65
N PRO A 113 -12.66 14.78 3.39
CA PRO A 113 -13.54 13.98 4.07
C PRO A 113 -13.11 12.66 4.19
N ALA A 114 -12.94 12.51 4.00
CA ALA A 114 -12.74 11.61 3.98
C ALA A 114 -12.45 10.84 4.20
N LYS A 115 -12.43 10.86 4.29
CA LYS A 115 -12.16 10.12 4.30
C LYS A 115 -12.38 9.58 5.01
N ALA A 116 -12.74 9.66 5.39
CA ALA A 116 -12.91 9.25 6.12
C ALA A 116 -12.99 8.33 6.29
N PRO A 117 -13.11 7.95 6.05
CA PRO A 117 -13.18 7.07 6.13
C PRO A 117 -12.57 6.27 6.16
N LEU A 118 -11.99 6.13 6.04
CA LEU A 118 -11.39 5.33 6.04
C LEU A 118 -11.23 4.88 6.98
N SER A 119 -11.31 5.09 7.47
CA SER A 119 -11.21 4.65 8.21
C SER A 119 -11.81 4.27 8.74
N GLU A 120 -12.36 4.30 8.67
CA GLU A 120 -12.95 3.91 8.88
C GLU A 120 -13.17 3.25 8.57
N ALA A 121 -13.14 3.31 8.14
CA ALA A 121 -13.26 2.79 7.63
C ALA A 121 -12.96 2.17 7.65
N ALA A 122 -12.58 2.23 7.85
CA ALA A 122 -12.30 1.79 7.78
C ALA A 122 -12.42 1.50 8.41
N LYS A 123 -12.59 1.48 8.76
CA LYS A 123 -12.78 1.16 9.03
C LYS A 123 -12.98 0.78 9.06
#